data_e70f7065a6560ffa4f2b4ab9a9da6497
#
_entry.id   e70f7065a6560ffa4f2b4ab9a9da6497
#
_cell.length_a   1.000
_cell.length_b   1.000
_cell.length_c   1.000
_cell.angle_alpha   90.00
_cell.angle_beta   90.00
_cell.angle_gamma   90.00
#
_symmetry.space_group_name_H-M   'P 1'
#
loop_
_entity.id
_entity.type
_entity.pdbx_description
1 polymer ?
#
loop_
_entity_poly.entity_id
_entity_poly.type
_entity_poly.pdbx_seq_one_letter_code
_entity_poly.pdbx_strand_id
1 'polypeptide(L)'
;MNITELTVHELQEKLKNKELTITEITKAYVDRINDKEKDVQAFVTTLTDEALEKAKDVQEKIDNGEISGDFAGIPIGIKDNMCTKGVKTTCSSKMLENFVSPYDATVVEKLNAENMIDLGKLNMDEFAMGGSTEYSYFKKTRNPWNLNKVPGGSSGGSAAAVAANLVPWALGSDTGGSIRQPASFCGVVGLKPTYGLVSRYGLVAFASSLDQIGPITKDVRDSAMLLNLIAGHDERDTTSAEMPKKDYTKALKNDVKGLKIGVPKEFFGEGINEEVKETLQKAIEKYKELGAEVEEFSLDIAQYALATYYIIACAEASSNLGRFDGIRYGYRTPEFSNLKELYRKSRSEGFGEEVKRRIILGTYVLSSGYYDAYYKKAQQVRTLVMNEFNKGFEKYDVILTPTSPTVAFDIGSRSNNPLEMYLADICTVSVNIAGLPGISIPVGVDKEGMPIGMQLIGNRFQEETILNAAYTLEQEIKFRENHKPEFKGGAE
;
A
#
# COMPACT_ATOMS: atom_id res chain seq x y z
N MET A 1 -9.74 15.89 -23.72
CA MET A 1 -9.64 15.55 -22.26
C MET A 1 -9.27 14.08 -22.15
N ASN A 2 -8.23 13.73 -21.45
CA ASN A 2 -7.88 12.32 -21.23
C ASN A 2 -8.58 11.83 -19.95
N ILE A 3 -9.61 10.98 -20.11
CA ILE A 3 -10.44 10.47 -19.00
C ILE A 3 -9.59 9.76 -17.96
N THR A 4 -8.60 8.98 -18.37
CA THR A 4 -7.79 8.19 -17.45
C THR A 4 -6.82 9.02 -16.60
N GLU A 5 -6.57 10.29 -16.95
CA GLU A 5 -5.76 11.20 -16.13
C GLU A 5 -6.57 11.88 -15.01
N LEU A 6 -7.90 11.89 -15.10
CA LEU A 6 -8.75 12.50 -14.07
C LEU A 6 -8.60 11.77 -12.73
N THR A 7 -8.76 12.52 -11.63
CA THR A 7 -8.92 11.99 -10.28
C THR A 7 -10.33 11.45 -10.09
N VAL A 8 -10.58 10.73 -9.01
CA VAL A 8 -11.93 10.18 -8.77
C VAL A 8 -12.93 11.30 -8.50
N HIS A 9 -12.57 12.32 -7.73
CA HIS A 9 -13.48 13.43 -7.50
C HIS A 9 -13.78 14.23 -8.77
N GLU A 10 -12.82 14.37 -9.71
CA GLU A 10 -13.06 14.95 -11.04
C GLU A 10 -13.98 14.06 -11.89
N LEU A 11 -13.81 12.73 -11.85
CA LEU A 11 -14.71 11.77 -12.53
C LEU A 11 -16.14 11.86 -11.98
N GLN A 12 -16.30 11.96 -10.65
CA GLN A 12 -17.61 12.13 -10.00
C GLN A 12 -18.30 13.41 -10.45
N GLU A 13 -17.57 14.51 -10.55
CA GLU A 13 -18.11 15.78 -11.03
C GLU A 13 -18.60 15.66 -12.48
N LYS A 14 -17.82 15.00 -13.35
CA LYS A 14 -18.19 14.74 -14.75
C LYS A 14 -19.43 13.86 -14.88
N LEU A 15 -19.52 12.80 -14.06
CA LEU A 15 -20.72 11.95 -14.01
C LEU A 15 -21.97 12.72 -13.55
N LYS A 16 -21.83 13.50 -12.47
CA LYS A 16 -22.92 14.31 -11.92
C LYS A 16 -23.44 15.35 -12.91
N ASN A 17 -22.53 15.95 -13.67
CA ASN A 17 -22.86 16.93 -14.71
C ASN A 17 -23.34 16.27 -16.02
N LYS A 18 -23.37 14.94 -16.11
CA LYS A 18 -23.68 14.16 -17.33
C LYS A 18 -22.75 14.47 -18.51
N GLU A 19 -21.51 14.88 -18.21
CA GLU A 19 -20.45 15.12 -19.21
C GLU A 19 -19.76 13.82 -19.63
N LEU A 20 -19.81 12.79 -18.78
CA LEU A 20 -19.33 11.43 -19.02
C LEU A 20 -20.36 10.42 -18.51
N THR A 21 -20.33 9.23 -19.10
CA THR A 21 -21.07 8.06 -18.67
C THR A 21 -20.14 7.05 -17.99
N ILE A 22 -20.69 6.14 -17.17
CA ILE A 22 -19.91 5.06 -16.54
C ILE A 22 -19.26 4.17 -17.59
N THR A 23 -19.99 3.89 -18.68
CA THR A 23 -19.50 3.06 -19.79
C THR A 23 -18.33 3.70 -20.53
N GLU A 24 -18.33 5.02 -20.72
CA GLU A 24 -17.20 5.74 -21.31
C GLU A 24 -15.98 5.73 -20.39
N ILE A 25 -16.17 5.98 -19.08
CA ILE A 25 -15.09 5.93 -18.09
C ILE A 25 -14.46 4.54 -18.06
N THR A 26 -15.28 3.48 -17.87
CA THR A 26 -14.77 2.11 -17.79
C THR A 26 -14.08 1.70 -19.07
N LYS A 27 -14.64 2.04 -20.23
CA LYS A 27 -14.01 1.76 -21.53
C LYS A 27 -12.66 2.46 -21.66
N ALA A 28 -12.52 3.72 -21.24
CA ALA A 28 -11.25 4.44 -21.29
C ALA A 28 -10.16 3.75 -20.47
N TYR A 29 -10.49 3.24 -19.27
CA TYR A 29 -9.53 2.48 -18.45
C TYR A 29 -9.22 1.11 -19.05
N VAL A 30 -10.21 0.40 -19.60
CA VAL A 30 -9.99 -0.89 -20.30
C VAL A 30 -9.09 -0.69 -21.53
N ASP A 31 -9.32 0.33 -22.32
CA ASP A 31 -8.47 0.66 -23.48
C ASP A 31 -7.05 0.99 -23.02
N ARG A 32 -6.90 1.72 -21.91
CA ARG A 32 -5.59 2.04 -21.31
C ARG A 32 -4.87 0.80 -20.79
N ILE A 33 -5.57 -0.13 -20.14
CA ILE A 33 -5.01 -1.43 -19.71
C ILE A 33 -4.51 -2.20 -20.94
N ASN A 34 -5.32 -2.33 -21.99
CA ASN A 34 -4.95 -3.06 -23.20
C ASN A 34 -3.71 -2.46 -23.90
N ASP A 35 -3.51 -1.13 -23.81
CA ASP A 35 -2.32 -0.46 -24.38
C ASP A 35 -1.07 -0.64 -23.52
N LYS A 36 -1.16 -0.43 -22.20
CA LYS A 36 0.02 -0.24 -21.31
C LYS A 36 0.33 -1.38 -20.36
N GLU A 37 -0.60 -2.31 -20.10
CA GLU A 37 -0.36 -3.41 -19.14
C GLU A 37 0.81 -4.31 -19.55
N LYS A 38 1.03 -4.52 -20.83
CA LYS A 38 2.18 -5.29 -21.36
C LYS A 38 3.53 -4.70 -20.95
N ASP A 39 3.60 -3.36 -20.80
CA ASP A 39 4.83 -2.64 -20.44
C ASP A 39 4.99 -2.57 -18.92
N VAL A 40 3.89 -2.29 -18.17
CA VAL A 40 3.91 -2.06 -16.72
C VAL A 40 3.81 -3.35 -15.91
N GLN A 41 3.03 -4.33 -16.39
CA GLN A 41 2.80 -5.61 -15.72
C GLN A 41 2.23 -5.47 -14.30
N ALA A 42 1.24 -4.59 -14.15
CA ALA A 42 0.66 -4.24 -12.84
C ALA A 42 -0.41 -5.23 -12.35
N PHE A 43 -1.05 -6.00 -13.24
CA PHE A 43 -2.13 -6.93 -12.88
C PHE A 43 -1.65 -8.37 -12.86
N VAL A 44 -2.15 -9.17 -11.93
CA VAL A 44 -2.09 -10.64 -11.97
C VAL A 44 -3.28 -11.18 -12.76
N THR A 45 -4.46 -10.61 -12.52
CA THR A 45 -5.70 -10.96 -13.21
C THR A 45 -6.41 -9.67 -13.62
N THR A 46 -6.72 -9.53 -14.90
CA THR A 46 -7.57 -8.44 -15.42
C THR A 46 -9.01 -8.92 -15.48
N LEU A 47 -9.96 -8.03 -15.20
CA LEU A 47 -11.41 -8.26 -15.25
C LEU A 47 -12.07 -7.29 -16.25
N THR A 48 -11.40 -7.07 -17.39
CA THR A 48 -11.80 -6.03 -18.37
C THR A 48 -13.15 -6.29 -19.01
N ASP A 49 -13.46 -7.54 -19.34
CA ASP A 49 -14.74 -7.91 -19.95
C ASP A 49 -15.88 -7.83 -18.94
N GLU A 50 -15.69 -8.38 -17.74
CA GLU A 50 -16.64 -8.31 -16.63
C GLU A 50 -16.88 -6.84 -16.19
N ALA A 51 -15.84 -6.02 -16.21
CA ALA A 51 -15.94 -4.58 -15.91
C ALA A 51 -16.81 -3.84 -16.93
N LEU A 52 -16.68 -4.13 -18.22
CA LEU A 52 -17.50 -3.53 -19.28
C LEU A 52 -18.97 -3.97 -19.17
N GLU A 53 -19.23 -5.23 -18.83
CA GLU A 53 -20.60 -5.73 -18.58
C GLU A 53 -21.21 -5.06 -17.36
N LYS A 54 -20.49 -5.03 -16.23
CA LYS A 54 -20.93 -4.37 -14.99
C LYS A 54 -21.17 -2.87 -15.22
N ALA A 55 -20.33 -2.20 -16.01
CA ALA A 55 -20.51 -0.79 -16.33
C ALA A 55 -21.83 -0.48 -17.01
N LYS A 56 -22.28 -1.35 -17.94
CA LYS A 56 -23.56 -1.22 -18.62
C LYS A 56 -24.72 -1.43 -17.65
N ASP A 57 -24.68 -2.48 -16.84
CA ASP A 57 -25.71 -2.78 -15.84
C ASP A 57 -25.85 -1.64 -14.81
N VAL A 58 -24.72 -1.11 -14.29
CA VAL A 58 -24.73 0.00 -13.35
C VAL A 58 -25.25 1.29 -14.00
N GLN A 59 -24.86 1.57 -15.26
CA GLN A 59 -25.36 2.74 -15.99
C GLN A 59 -26.88 2.65 -16.17
N GLU A 60 -27.41 1.49 -16.61
CA GLU A 60 -28.83 1.27 -16.80
C GLU A 60 -29.64 1.45 -15.50
N LYS A 61 -29.14 0.92 -14.38
CA LYS A 61 -29.76 1.07 -13.06
C LYS A 61 -29.78 2.53 -12.57
N ILE A 62 -28.74 3.30 -12.87
CA ILE A 62 -28.72 4.76 -12.56
C ILE A 62 -29.73 5.50 -13.43
N ASP A 63 -29.77 5.22 -14.74
CA ASP A 63 -30.68 5.88 -15.67
C ASP A 63 -32.14 5.58 -15.33
N ASN A 64 -32.43 4.39 -14.80
CA ASN A 64 -33.76 3.98 -14.32
C ASN A 64 -34.08 4.51 -12.90
N GLY A 65 -33.12 5.12 -12.20
CA GLY A 65 -33.27 5.61 -10.82
C GLY A 65 -33.35 4.49 -9.76
N GLU A 66 -32.87 3.27 -10.09
CA GLU A 66 -32.84 2.13 -9.17
C GLU A 66 -31.70 2.22 -8.16
N ILE A 67 -30.57 2.81 -8.56
CA ILE A 67 -29.42 3.10 -7.71
C ILE A 67 -29.00 4.55 -7.83
N SER A 68 -28.45 5.06 -6.76
CA SER A 68 -27.81 6.37 -6.70
C SER A 68 -26.62 6.29 -5.77
N GLY A 69 -25.60 7.09 -5.99
CA GLY A 69 -24.41 7.15 -5.12
C GLY A 69 -23.24 7.78 -5.85
N ASP A 70 -22.44 8.51 -5.10
CA ASP A 70 -21.30 9.26 -5.65
C ASP A 70 -20.19 8.33 -6.21
N PHE A 71 -20.16 7.05 -5.79
CA PHE A 71 -19.13 6.08 -6.20
C PHE A 71 -19.62 5.03 -7.19
N ALA A 72 -20.92 5.02 -7.50
CA ALA A 72 -21.50 4.05 -8.42
C ALA A 72 -20.84 4.13 -9.81
N GLY A 73 -20.30 3.03 -10.26
CA GLY A 73 -19.61 2.92 -11.55
C GLY A 73 -18.17 3.45 -11.57
N ILE A 74 -17.61 3.93 -10.46
CA ILE A 74 -16.20 4.32 -10.39
C ILE A 74 -15.32 3.06 -10.42
N PRO A 75 -14.34 2.97 -11.35
CA PRO A 75 -13.43 1.82 -11.42
C PRO A 75 -12.43 1.81 -10.26
N ILE A 76 -11.95 0.60 -9.89
CA ILE A 76 -10.92 0.41 -8.86
C ILE A 76 -10.05 -0.79 -9.18
N GLY A 77 -8.79 -0.78 -8.70
CA GLY A 77 -7.91 -1.94 -8.68
C GLY A 77 -7.72 -2.48 -7.27
N ILE A 78 -7.66 -3.80 -7.10
CA ILE A 78 -7.59 -4.46 -5.79
C ILE A 78 -6.31 -5.29 -5.70
N LYS A 79 -5.46 -5.03 -4.70
CA LYS A 79 -4.25 -5.84 -4.46
C LYS A 79 -4.61 -7.32 -4.29
N ASP A 80 -3.80 -8.21 -4.86
CA ASP A 80 -4.13 -9.64 -5.00
C ASP A 80 -4.05 -10.48 -3.70
N ASN A 81 -4.01 -9.84 -2.55
CA ASN A 81 -4.15 -10.48 -1.24
C ASN A 81 -5.50 -10.21 -0.55
N MET A 82 -6.41 -9.50 -1.18
CA MET A 82 -7.77 -9.27 -0.68
C MET A 82 -8.73 -10.24 -1.38
N CYS A 83 -9.42 -11.07 -0.62
CA CYS A 83 -10.40 -12.03 -1.13
C CYS A 83 -11.50 -11.32 -1.90
N THR A 84 -11.70 -11.73 -3.16
CA THR A 84 -12.77 -11.24 -4.04
C THR A 84 -13.55 -12.46 -4.52
N LYS A 85 -14.81 -12.58 -4.14
CA LYS A 85 -15.65 -13.74 -4.39
C LYS A 85 -15.75 -14.06 -5.89
N GLY A 86 -15.48 -15.31 -6.23
CA GLY A 86 -15.52 -15.78 -7.63
C GLY A 86 -14.29 -15.39 -8.45
N VAL A 87 -13.36 -14.61 -7.89
CA VAL A 87 -12.13 -14.16 -8.56
C VAL A 87 -10.90 -14.83 -7.91
N LYS A 88 -9.88 -15.08 -8.71
CA LYS A 88 -8.59 -15.58 -8.20
C LYS A 88 -8.01 -14.59 -7.19
N THR A 89 -7.52 -15.11 -6.07
CA THR A 89 -6.79 -14.36 -5.04
C THR A 89 -5.53 -15.15 -4.71
N THR A 90 -4.45 -14.79 -5.39
CA THR A 90 -3.25 -15.65 -5.44
C THR A 90 -2.13 -15.19 -4.50
N CYS A 91 -2.19 -13.96 -3.96
CA CYS A 91 -1.08 -13.33 -3.25
C CYS A 91 0.22 -13.34 -4.05
N SER A 92 0.11 -13.32 -5.38
CA SER A 92 1.23 -13.44 -6.33
C SER A 92 2.13 -14.67 -6.06
N SER A 93 1.54 -15.78 -5.58
CA SER A 93 2.22 -17.02 -5.20
C SER A 93 1.72 -18.21 -6.02
N LYS A 94 2.65 -19.10 -6.38
CA LYS A 94 2.30 -20.42 -6.91
C LYS A 94 1.45 -21.23 -5.93
N MET A 95 1.63 -21.02 -4.62
CA MET A 95 0.84 -21.68 -3.58
C MET A 95 -0.66 -21.48 -3.76
N LEU A 96 -1.09 -20.29 -4.23
CA LEU A 96 -2.50 -19.93 -4.43
C LEU A 96 -2.87 -19.66 -5.90
N GLU A 97 -2.05 -20.05 -6.88
CA GLU A 97 -2.26 -19.73 -8.30
C GLU A 97 -3.64 -20.10 -8.85
N ASN A 98 -4.28 -21.11 -8.27
CA ASN A 98 -5.59 -21.61 -8.67
C ASN A 98 -6.68 -21.35 -7.63
N PHE A 99 -6.39 -20.58 -6.58
CA PHE A 99 -7.36 -20.30 -5.54
C PHE A 99 -8.35 -19.23 -5.99
N VAL A 100 -9.62 -19.63 -6.08
CA VAL A 100 -10.76 -18.73 -6.31
C VAL A 100 -11.46 -18.52 -4.97
N SER A 101 -11.57 -17.27 -4.53
CA SER A 101 -12.15 -16.97 -3.22
C SER A 101 -13.66 -17.27 -3.18
N PRO A 102 -14.16 -18.00 -2.16
CA PRO A 102 -15.58 -18.25 -1.99
C PRO A 102 -16.33 -17.08 -1.32
N TYR A 103 -15.64 -16.04 -0.86
CA TYR A 103 -16.22 -14.89 -0.15
C TYR A 103 -15.42 -13.60 -0.44
N ASP A 104 -16.04 -12.46 -0.16
CA ASP A 104 -15.41 -11.15 -0.27
C ASP A 104 -14.72 -10.75 1.04
N ALA A 105 -13.60 -10.02 0.95
CA ALA A 105 -13.09 -9.26 2.06
C ALA A 105 -14.05 -8.10 2.40
N THR A 106 -14.09 -7.67 3.67
CA THR A 106 -14.96 -6.57 4.10
C THR A 106 -14.81 -5.32 3.24
N VAL A 107 -13.59 -4.98 2.87
CA VAL A 107 -13.36 -3.83 1.98
C VAL A 107 -13.98 -4.05 0.60
N VAL A 108 -13.94 -5.26 0.08
CA VAL A 108 -14.56 -5.60 -1.23
C VAL A 108 -16.08 -5.58 -1.12
N GLU A 109 -16.67 -6.08 -0.02
CA GLU A 109 -18.10 -5.97 0.23
C GLU A 109 -18.57 -4.50 0.24
N LYS A 110 -17.78 -3.61 0.89
CA LYS A 110 -18.07 -2.16 0.93
C LYS A 110 -18.00 -1.52 -0.47
N LEU A 111 -16.98 -1.86 -1.27
CA LEU A 111 -16.88 -1.38 -2.66
C LEU A 111 -18.04 -1.89 -3.53
N ASN A 112 -18.44 -3.15 -3.36
CA ASN A 112 -19.57 -3.73 -4.09
C ASN A 112 -20.91 -3.10 -3.66
N ALA A 113 -21.08 -2.75 -2.40
CA ALA A 113 -22.27 -2.05 -1.91
C ALA A 113 -22.46 -0.66 -2.55
N GLU A 114 -21.34 0.00 -2.91
CA GLU A 114 -21.35 1.26 -3.65
C GLU A 114 -21.42 1.07 -5.18
N ASN A 115 -21.60 -0.16 -5.66
CA ASN A 115 -21.62 -0.50 -7.09
C ASN A 115 -20.36 -0.08 -7.87
N MET A 116 -19.18 -0.08 -7.24
CA MET A 116 -17.93 0.20 -7.90
C MET A 116 -17.53 -0.94 -8.84
N ILE A 117 -16.65 -0.64 -9.81
CA ILE A 117 -16.25 -1.58 -10.86
C ILE A 117 -14.82 -2.06 -10.59
N ASP A 118 -14.64 -3.36 -10.28
CA ASP A 118 -13.32 -3.96 -10.16
C ASP A 118 -12.70 -4.19 -11.55
N LEU A 119 -11.52 -3.58 -11.79
CA LEU A 119 -10.76 -3.75 -13.04
C LEU A 119 -9.78 -4.94 -12.98
N GLY A 120 -9.56 -5.49 -11.78
CA GLY A 120 -8.71 -6.67 -11.60
C GLY A 120 -7.86 -6.68 -10.36
N LYS A 121 -7.10 -7.77 -10.24
CA LYS A 121 -6.22 -8.08 -9.11
C LYS A 121 -4.79 -7.62 -9.43
N LEU A 122 -4.28 -6.72 -8.58
CA LEU A 122 -3.01 -6.04 -8.77
C LEU A 122 -1.84 -6.83 -8.19
N ASN A 123 -0.75 -6.90 -8.95
CA ASN A 123 0.46 -7.65 -8.63
C ASN A 123 1.13 -7.14 -7.34
N MET A 124 1.86 -8.02 -6.68
CA MET A 124 2.48 -7.76 -5.40
C MET A 124 3.70 -8.65 -5.17
N ASP A 125 4.53 -8.35 -4.20
CA ASP A 125 5.47 -9.35 -3.69
C ASP A 125 4.73 -10.52 -3.07
N GLU A 126 5.24 -11.73 -3.25
CA GLU A 126 4.61 -12.98 -2.81
C GLU A 126 4.22 -12.91 -1.32
N PHE A 127 2.94 -13.14 -0.99
CA PHE A 127 2.35 -13.03 0.37
C PHE A 127 2.69 -11.71 1.09
N ALA A 128 2.84 -10.62 0.35
CA ALA A 128 3.22 -9.30 0.84
C ALA A 128 4.63 -9.23 1.46
N MET A 129 5.51 -10.18 1.13
CA MET A 129 6.87 -10.31 1.63
C MET A 129 7.90 -9.81 0.63
N GLY A 130 8.17 -8.52 0.65
CA GLY A 130 9.13 -7.86 -0.23
C GLY A 130 8.96 -6.35 -0.24
N GLY A 131 9.81 -5.65 -0.99
CA GLY A 131 9.82 -4.20 -1.11
C GLY A 131 10.02 -3.72 -2.56
N SER A 132 9.84 -4.61 -3.57
CA SER A 132 10.13 -4.26 -4.97
C SER A 132 9.14 -4.85 -5.98
N THR A 133 8.24 -5.75 -5.56
CA THR A 133 7.32 -6.53 -6.43
C THR A 133 8.07 -7.46 -7.42
N GLU A 134 9.34 -7.75 -7.15
CA GLU A 134 10.13 -8.71 -7.91
C GLU A 134 9.92 -10.16 -7.46
N TYR A 135 9.37 -10.36 -6.23
CA TYR A 135 9.10 -11.70 -5.68
C TYR A 135 7.77 -12.30 -6.12
N SER A 136 7.03 -11.64 -7.01
CA SER A 136 5.84 -12.23 -7.63
C SER A 136 6.20 -13.47 -8.43
N TYR A 137 5.42 -14.55 -8.25
CA TYR A 137 5.54 -15.78 -9.04
C TYR A 137 5.19 -15.57 -10.51
N PHE A 138 4.28 -14.65 -10.82
CA PHE A 138 3.74 -14.50 -12.18
C PHE A 138 4.60 -13.60 -13.07
N LYS A 139 4.94 -12.40 -12.59
CA LYS A 139 5.65 -11.39 -13.37
C LYS A 139 6.20 -10.28 -12.49
N LYS A 140 7.17 -9.54 -13.00
CA LYS A 140 7.76 -8.38 -12.31
C LYS A 140 7.08 -7.10 -12.79
N THR A 141 6.42 -6.39 -11.90
CA THR A 141 5.86 -5.07 -12.20
C THR A 141 6.99 -4.06 -12.40
N ARG A 142 6.80 -3.17 -13.35
CA ARG A 142 7.77 -2.13 -13.71
C ARG A 142 7.26 -0.76 -13.32
N ASN A 143 8.17 0.14 -12.99
CA ASN A 143 7.84 1.51 -12.61
C ASN A 143 7.47 2.34 -13.85
N PRO A 144 6.29 2.99 -13.91
CA PRO A 144 5.89 3.79 -15.07
C PRO A 144 6.79 5.01 -15.36
N TRP A 145 7.56 5.49 -14.39
CA TRP A 145 8.52 6.58 -14.58
C TRP A 145 9.76 6.11 -15.36
N ASN A 146 10.19 4.88 -15.09
CA ASN A 146 11.25 4.20 -15.81
C ASN A 146 11.05 2.69 -15.71
N LEU A 147 10.75 2.05 -16.85
CA LEU A 147 10.42 0.62 -16.94
C LEU A 147 11.57 -0.33 -16.57
N ASN A 148 12.79 0.19 -16.40
CA ASN A 148 13.94 -0.57 -15.90
C ASN A 148 14.02 -0.57 -14.36
N LYS A 149 13.19 0.22 -13.69
CA LYS A 149 13.20 0.37 -12.22
C LYS A 149 12.01 -0.33 -11.59
N VAL A 150 12.16 -0.68 -10.31
CA VAL A 150 11.12 -1.31 -9.51
C VAL A 150 10.03 -0.30 -9.13
N PRO A 151 8.77 -0.73 -9.01
CA PRO A 151 7.68 0.13 -8.54
C PRO A 151 7.66 0.27 -7.01
N GLY A 152 8.56 -0.41 -6.32
CA GLY A 152 8.45 -0.65 -4.88
C GLY A 152 7.53 -1.84 -4.55
N GLY A 153 7.28 -2.06 -3.28
CA GLY A 153 6.48 -3.19 -2.80
C GLY A 153 6.15 -3.11 -1.30
N SER A 154 5.31 -4.05 -0.87
CA SER A 154 4.73 -5.15 -1.65
C SER A 154 3.53 -4.77 -2.52
N SER A 155 2.94 -3.56 -2.44
CA SER A 155 1.81 -3.11 -3.28
C SER A 155 2.29 -2.40 -4.56
N GLY A 156 3.37 -2.91 -5.20
CA GLY A 156 3.95 -2.26 -6.38
C GLY A 156 3.01 -2.26 -7.58
N GLY A 157 2.23 -3.32 -7.79
CA GLY A 157 1.20 -3.33 -8.83
C GLY A 157 0.13 -2.26 -8.61
N SER A 158 -0.30 -2.05 -7.35
CA SER A 158 -1.28 -1.01 -7.02
C SER A 158 -0.74 0.40 -7.30
N ALA A 159 0.49 0.68 -6.85
CA ALA A 159 1.10 1.99 -7.09
C ALA A 159 1.41 2.24 -8.58
N ALA A 160 1.95 1.25 -9.28
CA ALA A 160 2.24 1.35 -10.70
C ALA A 160 0.96 1.50 -11.55
N ALA A 161 -0.12 0.78 -11.21
CA ALA A 161 -1.40 0.90 -11.93
C ALA A 161 -1.99 2.32 -11.81
N VAL A 162 -1.96 2.91 -10.61
CA VAL A 162 -2.42 4.30 -10.41
C VAL A 162 -1.52 5.29 -11.15
N ALA A 163 -0.20 5.17 -11.01
CA ALA A 163 0.77 6.05 -11.69
C ALA A 163 0.68 5.98 -13.22
N ALA A 164 0.43 4.78 -13.78
CA ALA A 164 0.27 4.56 -15.22
C ALA A 164 -1.13 4.93 -15.74
N ASN A 165 -2.04 5.38 -14.86
CA ASN A 165 -3.45 5.61 -15.19
C ASN A 165 -4.19 4.36 -15.72
N LEU A 166 -3.83 3.17 -15.26
CA LEU A 166 -4.54 1.92 -15.55
C LEU A 166 -5.79 1.77 -14.67
N VAL A 167 -5.78 2.42 -13.52
CA VAL A 167 -6.91 2.54 -12.60
C VAL A 167 -6.93 3.96 -12.03
N PRO A 168 -8.09 4.53 -11.66
CA PRO A 168 -8.13 5.85 -11.03
C PRO A 168 -7.57 5.85 -9.62
N TRP A 169 -7.79 4.79 -8.87
CA TRP A 169 -7.27 4.50 -7.53
C TRP A 169 -7.18 2.99 -7.28
N ALA A 170 -6.54 2.60 -6.18
CA ALA A 170 -6.37 1.20 -5.82
C ALA A 170 -6.37 0.98 -4.30
N LEU A 171 -6.66 -0.25 -3.89
CA LEU A 171 -6.36 -0.72 -2.54
C LEU A 171 -4.98 -1.38 -2.50
N GLY A 172 -4.23 -1.07 -1.45
CA GLY A 172 -2.99 -1.73 -1.07
C GLY A 172 -3.07 -2.33 0.33
N SER A 173 -2.02 -3.03 0.75
CA SER A 173 -1.82 -3.46 2.14
C SER A 173 -0.42 -3.09 2.61
N ASP A 174 -0.30 -2.73 3.88
CA ASP A 174 0.94 -2.21 4.48
C ASP A 174 1.21 -2.94 5.81
N THR A 175 2.30 -3.67 5.84
CA THR A 175 2.78 -4.40 7.03
C THR A 175 4.04 -3.75 7.61
N GLY A 176 4.87 -3.17 6.73
CA GLY A 176 6.12 -2.49 7.09
C GLY A 176 6.45 -1.29 6.21
N GLY A 177 5.49 -0.81 5.40
CA GLY A 177 5.69 0.27 4.43
C GLY A 177 5.07 -0.02 3.06
N SER A 178 4.43 -1.18 2.91
CA SER A 178 4.03 -1.73 1.61
C SER A 178 2.89 -0.99 0.87
N ILE A 179 2.35 0.09 1.39
CA ILE A 179 1.55 1.10 0.68
C ILE A 179 2.39 2.34 0.41
N ARG A 180 3.05 2.86 1.46
CA ARG A 180 3.73 4.16 1.46
C ARG A 180 4.99 4.15 0.58
N GLN A 181 5.82 3.10 0.70
CA GLN A 181 7.06 3.01 -0.05
C GLN A 181 6.80 2.87 -1.57
N PRO A 182 5.93 1.96 -2.09
CA PRO A 182 5.65 1.92 -3.51
C PRO A 182 4.92 3.18 -4.01
N ALA A 183 4.10 3.84 -3.18
CA ALA A 183 3.52 5.14 -3.52
C ALA A 183 4.61 6.21 -3.73
N SER A 184 5.63 6.25 -2.85
CA SER A 184 6.80 7.12 -3.01
C SER A 184 7.54 6.85 -4.31
N PHE A 185 7.82 5.60 -4.64
CA PHE A 185 8.58 5.22 -5.84
C PHE A 185 7.82 5.47 -7.14
N CYS A 186 6.50 5.42 -7.10
CA CYS A 186 5.65 5.64 -8.27
C CYS A 186 5.07 7.06 -8.37
N GLY A 187 5.38 7.97 -7.42
CA GLY A 187 4.91 9.35 -7.45
C GLY A 187 3.40 9.49 -7.28
N VAL A 188 2.81 8.68 -6.42
CA VAL A 188 1.38 8.69 -6.06
C VAL A 188 1.20 8.83 -4.55
N VAL A 189 -0.03 9.03 -4.10
CA VAL A 189 -0.36 9.13 -2.67
C VAL A 189 -0.66 7.75 -2.11
N GLY A 190 -0.05 7.42 -0.96
CA GLY A 190 -0.31 6.16 -0.27
C GLY A 190 -0.60 6.37 1.21
N LEU A 191 -1.79 6.00 1.66
CA LEU A 191 -2.22 6.15 3.04
C LEU A 191 -2.32 4.78 3.73
N LYS A 192 -1.52 4.59 4.77
CA LYS A 192 -1.69 3.52 5.75
C LYS A 192 -2.50 4.07 6.93
N PRO A 193 -3.75 3.64 7.13
CA PRO A 193 -4.54 4.05 8.30
C PRO A 193 -3.96 3.52 9.61
N THR A 194 -4.47 4.01 10.74
CA THR A 194 -4.24 3.42 12.06
C THR A 194 -4.59 1.93 12.04
N TYR A 195 -3.75 1.10 12.68
CA TYR A 195 -4.03 -0.33 12.83
C TYR A 195 -5.42 -0.55 13.44
N GLY A 196 -6.24 -1.34 12.75
CA GLY A 196 -7.61 -1.65 13.17
C GLY A 196 -8.68 -0.66 12.69
N LEU A 197 -8.34 0.46 12.03
CA LEU A 197 -9.35 1.39 11.49
C LEU A 197 -10.11 0.80 10.29
N VAL A 198 -9.44 -0.02 9.49
CA VAL A 198 -10.01 -0.77 8.37
C VAL A 198 -9.94 -2.25 8.68
N SER A 199 -11.06 -2.96 8.54
CA SER A 199 -11.14 -4.40 8.78
C SER A 199 -10.17 -5.18 7.90
N ARG A 200 -9.54 -6.20 8.49
CA ARG A 200 -8.67 -7.17 7.82
C ARG A 200 -9.38 -8.49 7.49
N TYR A 201 -10.69 -8.59 7.73
CA TYR A 201 -11.43 -9.78 7.33
C TYR A 201 -11.35 -9.98 5.81
N GLY A 202 -10.88 -11.16 5.39
CA GLY A 202 -10.65 -11.48 3.99
C GLY A 202 -9.31 -10.96 3.40
N LEU A 203 -8.49 -10.27 4.21
CA LEU A 203 -7.08 -10.03 3.87
C LEU A 203 -6.26 -11.29 4.18
N VAL A 204 -5.54 -11.82 3.21
CA VAL A 204 -4.61 -12.94 3.43
C VAL A 204 -3.45 -12.45 4.28
N ALA A 205 -3.32 -13.02 5.48
CA ALA A 205 -2.42 -12.51 6.52
C ALA A 205 -0.94 -12.79 6.20
N PHE A 206 -0.13 -11.74 6.30
CA PHE A 206 1.32 -11.83 6.45
C PHE A 206 1.70 -11.78 7.93
N ALA A 207 1.52 -10.64 8.60
CA ALA A 207 1.81 -10.44 10.01
C ALA A 207 0.59 -9.80 10.70
N SER A 208 -0.19 -10.62 11.39
CA SER A 208 -1.52 -10.27 11.89
C SER A 208 -1.55 -9.06 12.82
N SER A 209 -0.46 -8.77 13.54
CA SER A 209 -0.37 -7.62 14.44
C SER A 209 0.13 -6.33 13.77
N LEU A 210 0.38 -6.36 12.43
CA LEU A 210 0.96 -5.25 11.68
C LEU A 210 0.18 -4.93 10.39
N ASP A 211 -0.43 -5.93 9.73
CA ASP A 211 -1.11 -5.77 8.45
C ASP A 211 -2.24 -4.75 8.51
N GLN A 212 -2.28 -3.84 7.52
CA GLN A 212 -3.36 -2.85 7.37
C GLN A 212 -3.66 -2.60 5.91
N ILE A 213 -4.96 -2.55 5.53
CA ILE A 213 -5.42 -2.15 4.20
C ILE A 213 -5.52 -0.63 4.15
N GLY A 214 -5.20 -0.03 3.00
CA GLY A 214 -5.36 1.41 2.80
C GLY A 214 -5.33 1.84 1.34
N PRO A 215 -5.66 3.12 1.09
CA PRO A 215 -5.70 3.73 -0.22
C PRO A 215 -4.34 3.93 -0.89
N ILE A 216 -4.31 3.77 -2.22
CA ILE A 216 -3.28 4.29 -3.13
C ILE A 216 -4.01 5.08 -4.22
N THR A 217 -3.71 6.38 -4.35
CA THR A 217 -4.52 7.32 -5.12
C THR A 217 -3.65 8.35 -5.85
N LYS A 218 -4.25 9.10 -6.78
CA LYS A 218 -3.56 10.16 -7.52
C LYS A 218 -3.30 11.40 -6.67
N ASP A 219 -4.18 11.68 -5.71
CA ASP A 219 -4.11 12.84 -4.81
C ASP A 219 -4.65 12.52 -3.41
N VAL A 220 -4.44 13.44 -2.50
CA VAL A 220 -4.83 13.31 -1.08
C VAL A 220 -6.35 13.33 -0.91
N ARG A 221 -7.09 14.05 -1.76
CA ARG A 221 -8.55 14.13 -1.69
C ARG A 221 -9.18 12.77 -1.98
N ASP A 222 -8.74 12.11 -3.05
CA ASP A 222 -9.19 10.75 -3.37
C ASP A 222 -8.82 9.75 -2.26
N SER A 223 -7.66 9.94 -1.60
CA SER A 223 -7.26 9.13 -0.45
C SER A 223 -8.23 9.24 0.72
N ALA A 224 -8.66 10.47 1.05
CA ALA A 224 -9.68 10.72 2.07
C ALA A 224 -11.03 10.11 1.69
N MET A 225 -11.43 10.22 0.43
CA MET A 225 -12.68 9.64 -0.10
C MET A 225 -12.67 8.12 -0.03
N LEU A 226 -11.58 7.46 -0.46
CA LEU A 226 -11.48 6.01 -0.41
C LEU A 226 -11.40 5.50 1.05
N LEU A 227 -10.75 6.27 1.94
CA LEU A 227 -10.77 5.93 3.37
C LEU A 227 -12.18 6.01 3.96
N ASN A 228 -13.02 6.99 3.56
CA ASN A 228 -14.41 7.07 3.98
C ASN A 228 -15.20 5.78 3.64
N LEU A 229 -14.91 5.18 2.50
CA LEU A 229 -15.57 3.96 2.04
C LEU A 229 -15.15 2.73 2.84
N ILE A 230 -13.84 2.58 3.09
CA ILE A 230 -13.31 1.32 3.63
C ILE A 230 -13.20 1.30 5.17
N ALA A 231 -13.11 2.46 5.83
CA ALA A 231 -13.01 2.55 7.29
C ALA A 231 -14.29 2.09 8.00
N GLY A 232 -14.14 1.67 9.27
CA GLY A 232 -15.24 1.32 10.17
C GLY A 232 -15.11 -0.06 10.79
N HIS A 233 -15.84 -0.25 11.89
CA HIS A 233 -15.82 -1.47 12.68
C HIS A 233 -16.39 -2.68 11.95
N ASP A 234 -15.82 -3.84 12.18
CA ASP A 234 -16.25 -5.14 11.67
C ASP A 234 -16.10 -6.22 12.75
N GLU A 235 -17.22 -6.79 13.19
CA GLU A 235 -17.24 -7.84 14.22
C GLU A 235 -16.47 -9.11 13.81
N ARG A 236 -16.24 -9.33 12.52
CA ARG A 236 -15.47 -10.48 11.99
C ARG A 236 -13.96 -10.32 12.17
N ASP A 237 -13.48 -9.11 12.44
CA ASP A 237 -12.08 -8.82 12.76
C ASP A 237 -11.97 -8.32 14.20
N THR A 238 -11.51 -9.18 15.11
CA THR A 238 -11.36 -8.88 16.53
C THR A 238 -10.38 -7.73 16.83
N THR A 239 -9.60 -7.29 15.84
CA THR A 239 -8.69 -6.15 15.96
C THR A 239 -9.27 -4.86 15.39
N SER A 240 -10.47 -4.94 14.79
CA SER A 240 -11.17 -3.78 14.25
C SER A 240 -11.62 -2.83 15.36
N ALA A 241 -11.20 -1.56 15.27
CA ALA A 241 -11.49 -0.56 16.29
C ALA A 241 -12.92 -0.04 16.17
N GLU A 242 -13.60 0.09 17.33
CA GLU A 242 -14.88 0.77 17.41
C GLU A 242 -14.67 2.28 17.45
N MET A 243 -14.68 2.91 16.26
CA MET A 243 -14.52 4.36 16.11
C MET A 243 -15.78 4.97 15.48
N PRO A 244 -16.18 6.19 15.89
CA PRO A 244 -17.25 6.90 15.22
C PRO A 244 -16.96 7.04 13.72
N LYS A 245 -17.98 6.90 12.89
CA LYS A 245 -17.84 7.15 11.45
C LYS A 245 -17.49 8.62 11.23
N LYS A 246 -16.39 8.86 10.54
CA LYS A 246 -15.90 10.19 10.18
C LYS A 246 -16.03 10.41 8.68
N ASP A 247 -16.09 11.68 8.30
CA ASP A 247 -15.92 12.11 6.92
C ASP A 247 -14.56 12.83 6.79
N TYR A 248 -13.56 12.06 6.35
CA TYR A 248 -12.18 12.52 6.24
C TYR A 248 -12.00 13.65 5.22
N THR A 249 -12.91 13.78 4.24
CA THR A 249 -12.85 14.88 3.26
C THR A 249 -13.10 16.24 3.90
N LYS A 250 -13.85 16.31 5.01
CA LYS A 250 -14.10 17.54 5.77
C LYS A 250 -12.87 18.07 6.49
N ALA A 251 -11.85 17.25 6.65
CA ALA A 251 -10.57 17.67 7.24
C ALA A 251 -9.68 18.47 6.28
N LEU A 252 -9.94 18.41 4.97
CA LEU A 252 -9.12 19.03 3.93
C LEU A 252 -9.36 20.55 3.86
N LYS A 253 -8.83 21.29 4.83
CA LYS A 253 -9.07 22.73 5.01
C LYS A 253 -8.08 23.62 4.25
N ASN A 254 -7.00 23.06 3.72
CA ASN A 254 -5.90 23.78 3.08
C ASN A 254 -5.28 24.86 3.99
N ASP A 255 -5.10 24.51 5.27
CA ASP A 255 -4.51 25.39 6.29
C ASP A 255 -3.71 24.58 7.31
N VAL A 256 -2.47 24.98 7.50
CA VAL A 256 -1.52 24.37 8.47
C VAL A 256 -0.96 25.41 9.44
N LYS A 257 -1.55 26.61 9.52
CA LYS A 257 -1.08 27.65 10.43
C LYS A 257 -1.14 27.18 11.88
N GLY A 258 0.03 27.25 12.55
CA GLY A 258 0.18 26.81 13.93
C GLY A 258 0.24 25.29 14.12
N LEU A 259 0.20 24.49 13.04
CA LEU A 259 0.41 23.05 13.12
C LEU A 259 1.84 22.76 13.55
N LYS A 260 2.02 21.94 14.58
CA LYS A 260 3.33 21.56 15.11
C LYS A 260 3.84 20.32 14.42
N ILE A 261 4.93 20.44 13.68
CA ILE A 261 5.55 19.36 12.93
C ILE A 261 6.92 19.02 13.56
N GLY A 262 7.04 17.79 14.05
CA GLY A 262 8.32 17.25 14.54
C GLY A 262 9.09 16.56 13.41
N VAL A 263 10.39 16.85 13.30
CA VAL A 263 11.30 16.22 12.32
C VAL A 263 12.35 15.44 13.08
N PRO A 264 12.27 14.09 13.12
CA PRO A 264 13.27 13.28 13.82
C PRO A 264 14.58 13.26 13.04
N LYS A 265 15.66 13.77 13.63
CA LYS A 265 16.99 13.90 13.00
C LYS A 265 17.59 12.55 12.56
N GLU A 266 17.22 11.45 13.22
CA GLU A 266 17.71 10.11 12.90
C GLU A 266 17.28 9.64 11.50
N PHE A 267 16.17 10.16 10.97
CA PHE A 267 15.69 9.84 9.62
C PHE A 267 16.33 10.72 8.52
N PHE A 268 17.23 11.63 8.88
CA PHE A 268 17.99 12.47 7.94
C PHE A 268 19.51 12.22 8.04
N GLY A 269 19.90 11.18 8.77
CA GLY A 269 21.30 10.81 9.02
C GLY A 269 21.97 10.08 7.86
N GLU A 270 22.98 9.26 8.21
CA GLU A 270 23.71 8.41 7.28
C GLU A 270 22.78 7.37 6.63
N GLY A 271 23.02 7.06 5.35
CA GLY A 271 22.21 6.08 4.57
C GLY A 271 21.01 6.68 3.84
N ILE A 272 20.65 7.93 4.09
CA ILE A 272 19.63 8.65 3.30
C ILE A 272 20.30 9.36 2.13
N ASN A 273 19.80 9.15 0.91
CA ASN A 273 20.29 9.81 -0.29
C ASN A 273 20.20 11.34 -0.16
N GLU A 274 21.23 12.05 -0.64
CA GLU A 274 21.32 13.50 -0.49
C GLU A 274 20.21 14.24 -1.23
N GLU A 275 19.85 13.79 -2.43
CA GLU A 275 18.75 14.39 -3.21
C GLU A 275 17.39 14.22 -2.50
N VAL A 276 17.22 13.11 -1.75
CA VAL A 276 16.03 12.91 -0.91
C VAL A 276 16.04 13.94 0.23
N LYS A 277 17.15 14.12 0.93
CA LYS A 277 17.26 15.11 2.01
C LYS A 277 17.00 16.53 1.53
N GLU A 278 17.64 16.95 0.44
CA GLU A 278 17.46 18.28 -0.16
C GLU A 278 16.02 18.54 -0.57
N THR A 279 15.36 17.54 -1.16
CA THR A 279 13.96 17.66 -1.60
C THR A 279 13.02 17.77 -0.39
N LEU A 280 13.24 16.98 0.64
CA LEU A 280 12.45 17.08 1.88
C LEU A 280 12.70 18.40 2.62
N GLN A 281 13.94 18.92 2.60
CA GLN A 281 14.23 20.21 3.20
C GLN A 281 13.39 21.34 2.54
N LYS A 282 13.23 21.30 1.21
CA LYS A 282 12.37 22.25 0.50
C LYS A 282 10.89 22.12 0.93
N ALA A 283 10.40 20.89 1.15
CA ALA A 283 9.05 20.65 1.65
C ALA A 283 8.89 21.15 3.10
N ILE A 284 9.89 20.98 3.94
CA ILE A 284 9.93 21.50 5.32
C ILE A 284 9.87 23.04 5.31
N GLU A 285 10.69 23.70 4.48
CA GLU A 285 10.65 25.16 4.37
C GLU A 285 9.28 25.65 3.86
N LYS A 286 8.65 24.93 2.93
CA LYS A 286 7.31 25.25 2.47
C LYS A 286 6.27 25.19 3.59
N TYR A 287 6.32 24.20 4.49
CA TYR A 287 5.46 24.18 5.68
C TYR A 287 5.67 25.40 6.60
N LYS A 288 6.92 25.83 6.79
CA LYS A 288 7.23 27.06 7.58
C LYS A 288 6.63 28.31 6.89
N GLU A 289 6.78 28.43 5.58
CA GLU A 289 6.16 29.52 4.80
C GLU A 289 4.63 29.55 4.94
N LEU A 290 4.00 28.38 5.04
CA LEU A 290 2.55 28.22 5.25
C LEU A 290 2.13 28.46 6.72
N GLY A 291 3.07 28.74 7.61
CA GLY A 291 2.82 29.09 9.00
C GLY A 291 2.78 27.90 9.97
N ALA A 292 3.25 26.73 9.57
CA ALA A 292 3.46 25.61 10.50
C ALA A 292 4.70 25.86 11.38
N GLU A 293 4.66 25.34 12.61
CA GLU A 293 5.78 25.34 13.54
C GLU A 293 6.58 24.05 13.36
N VAL A 294 7.76 24.14 12.74
CA VAL A 294 8.59 22.95 12.45
C VAL A 294 9.82 22.93 13.36
N GLU A 295 10.03 21.82 14.06
CA GLU A 295 11.13 21.64 15.01
C GLU A 295 11.78 20.26 14.84
N GLU A 296 13.12 20.23 14.91
CA GLU A 296 13.88 18.98 14.98
C GLU A 296 13.82 18.40 16.39
N PHE A 297 13.71 17.06 16.47
CA PHE A 297 13.78 16.33 17.73
C PHE A 297 14.47 14.98 17.56
N SER A 298 14.68 14.23 18.64
CA SER A 298 15.28 12.91 18.62
C SER A 298 14.24 11.81 18.82
N LEU A 299 14.32 10.74 18.02
CA LEU A 299 13.52 9.52 18.09
C LEU A 299 14.46 8.30 18.11
N ASP A 300 15.38 8.26 19.09
CA ASP A 300 16.53 7.33 19.12
C ASP A 300 16.15 5.86 19.00
N ILE A 301 15.01 5.45 19.58
CA ILE A 301 14.57 4.05 19.56
C ILE A 301 14.20 3.56 18.16
N ALA A 302 13.93 4.47 17.21
CA ALA A 302 13.55 4.13 15.85
C ALA A 302 14.63 3.29 15.14
N GLN A 303 15.91 3.43 15.50
CA GLN A 303 17.03 2.63 15.00
C GLN A 303 16.84 1.10 15.20
N TYR A 304 16.10 0.71 16.24
CA TYR A 304 15.83 -0.71 16.54
C TYR A 304 14.56 -1.24 15.87
N ALA A 305 13.76 -0.36 15.25
CA ALA A 305 12.47 -0.73 14.68
C ALA A 305 12.61 -1.75 13.55
N LEU A 306 13.65 -1.63 12.71
CA LEU A 306 13.87 -2.55 11.58
C LEU A 306 14.07 -4.00 12.06
N ALA A 307 15.00 -4.22 12.99
CA ALA A 307 15.24 -5.55 13.56
C ALA A 307 14.00 -6.09 14.28
N THR A 308 13.33 -5.24 15.07
CA THR A 308 12.09 -5.57 15.77
C THR A 308 10.99 -6.02 14.81
N TYR A 309 10.81 -5.28 13.71
CA TYR A 309 9.85 -5.59 12.66
C TYR A 309 10.10 -6.98 12.06
N TYR A 310 11.33 -7.25 11.61
CA TYR A 310 11.63 -8.53 10.95
C TYR A 310 11.49 -9.73 11.89
N ILE A 311 11.83 -9.59 13.16
CA ILE A 311 11.62 -10.65 14.16
C ILE A 311 10.13 -10.94 14.33
N ILE A 312 9.31 -9.92 14.56
CA ILE A 312 7.86 -10.07 14.78
C ILE A 312 7.19 -10.56 13.50
N ALA A 313 7.46 -9.92 12.36
CA ALA A 313 6.82 -10.24 11.09
C ALA A 313 7.15 -11.65 10.62
N CYS A 314 8.42 -12.11 10.74
CA CYS A 314 8.79 -13.48 10.40
C CYS A 314 8.15 -14.51 11.35
N ALA A 315 8.10 -14.23 12.65
CA ALA A 315 7.44 -15.08 13.63
C ALA A 315 5.95 -15.28 13.30
N GLU A 316 5.23 -14.19 13.06
CA GLU A 316 3.81 -14.24 12.68
C GLU A 316 3.59 -14.88 11.31
N ALA A 317 4.45 -14.61 10.31
CA ALA A 317 4.42 -15.25 9.00
C ALA A 317 4.55 -16.75 9.09
N SER A 318 5.51 -17.27 9.90
CA SER A 318 5.71 -18.70 10.06
C SER A 318 4.47 -19.40 10.60
N SER A 319 3.75 -18.75 11.50
CA SER A 319 2.48 -19.22 12.06
C SER A 319 1.33 -19.11 11.05
N ASN A 320 1.15 -17.94 10.43
CA ASN A 320 0.07 -17.65 9.49
C ASN A 320 0.15 -18.54 8.23
N LEU A 321 1.35 -18.74 7.67
CA LEU A 321 1.53 -19.53 6.46
C LEU A 321 1.57 -21.04 6.73
N GLY A 322 1.50 -21.48 7.99
CA GLY A 322 1.34 -22.88 8.38
C GLY A 322 0.08 -23.56 7.82
N ARG A 323 -0.95 -22.76 7.50
CA ARG A 323 -2.22 -23.23 6.92
C ARG A 323 -2.13 -23.67 5.47
N PHE A 324 -1.10 -23.24 4.73
CA PHE A 324 -0.90 -23.58 3.33
C PHE A 324 -0.08 -24.88 3.24
N ASP A 325 -0.76 -26.01 3.22
CA ASP A 325 -0.19 -27.34 3.36
C ASP A 325 -0.34 -28.24 2.12
N GLY A 326 -1.05 -27.74 1.09
CA GLY A 326 -1.34 -28.51 -0.12
C GLY A 326 -2.40 -29.61 0.04
N ILE A 327 -3.14 -29.60 1.17
CA ILE A 327 -4.19 -30.58 1.44
C ILE A 327 -5.58 -29.95 1.34
N ARG A 328 -5.83 -28.89 2.10
CA ARG A 328 -7.15 -28.21 2.14
C ARG A 328 -7.40 -27.35 0.92
N TYR A 329 -6.39 -26.62 0.47
CA TYR A 329 -6.40 -25.75 -0.70
C TYR A 329 -4.97 -25.37 -1.10
N GLY A 330 -4.84 -24.74 -2.26
CA GLY A 330 -3.57 -24.28 -2.79
C GLY A 330 -2.81 -25.36 -3.56
N TYR A 331 -1.56 -25.02 -3.93
CA TYR A 331 -0.68 -25.90 -4.67
C TYR A 331 -0.38 -27.20 -3.91
N ARG A 332 -0.55 -28.32 -4.60
CA ARG A 332 -0.20 -29.65 -4.12
C ARG A 332 0.78 -30.30 -5.08
N THR A 333 1.91 -30.79 -4.56
CA THR A 333 2.85 -31.54 -5.38
C THR A 333 2.18 -32.77 -6.00
N PRO A 334 2.38 -33.03 -7.29
CA PRO A 334 1.80 -34.21 -7.95
C PRO A 334 2.49 -35.52 -7.55
N GLU A 335 3.74 -35.45 -7.07
CA GLU A 335 4.59 -36.61 -6.81
C GLU A 335 5.02 -36.68 -5.35
N PHE A 336 4.52 -37.66 -4.60
CA PHE A 336 4.91 -37.94 -3.22
C PHE A 336 4.71 -39.41 -2.88
N SER A 337 5.56 -39.97 -2.01
CA SER A 337 5.50 -41.36 -1.55
C SER A 337 4.78 -41.53 -0.21
N ASN A 338 4.70 -40.45 0.59
CA ASN A 338 4.09 -40.46 1.92
C ASN A 338 3.65 -39.04 2.33
N LEU A 339 2.87 -38.93 3.43
CA LEU A 339 2.33 -37.67 3.92
C LEU A 339 3.40 -36.63 4.25
N LYS A 340 4.52 -37.03 4.86
CA LYS A 340 5.64 -36.14 5.19
C LYS A 340 6.26 -35.53 3.92
N GLU A 341 6.39 -36.33 2.88
CA GLU A 341 6.91 -35.89 1.59
C GLU A 341 5.90 -34.94 0.89
N LEU A 342 4.61 -35.25 0.96
CA LEU A 342 3.55 -34.38 0.45
C LEU A 342 3.65 -32.97 1.03
N TYR A 343 3.67 -32.83 2.36
CA TYR A 343 3.82 -31.53 3.02
C TYR A 343 5.10 -30.80 2.63
N ARG A 344 6.23 -31.52 2.69
CA ARG A 344 7.53 -30.92 2.40
C ARG A 344 7.62 -30.42 0.96
N LYS A 345 7.26 -31.24 -0.02
CA LYS A 345 7.33 -30.88 -1.45
C LYS A 345 6.33 -29.77 -1.78
N SER A 346 5.06 -29.89 -1.38
CA SER A 346 4.07 -28.86 -1.66
C SER A 346 4.50 -27.47 -1.19
N ARG A 347 5.06 -27.38 0.03
CA ARG A 347 5.54 -26.11 0.57
C ARG A 347 6.85 -25.64 -0.07
N SER A 348 7.80 -26.53 -0.37
CA SER A 348 9.08 -26.16 -1.00
C SER A 348 8.93 -25.73 -2.46
N GLU A 349 7.95 -26.28 -3.17
CA GLU A 349 7.67 -26.00 -4.58
C GLU A 349 6.68 -24.83 -4.75
N GLY A 350 5.76 -24.68 -3.78
CA GLY A 350 4.68 -23.69 -3.81
C GLY A 350 5.08 -22.30 -3.32
N PHE A 351 6.03 -22.21 -2.38
CA PHE A 351 6.55 -20.94 -1.88
C PHE A 351 7.84 -20.50 -2.57
N GLY A 352 7.97 -19.22 -2.86
CA GLY A 352 9.19 -18.59 -3.33
C GLY A 352 10.27 -18.49 -2.23
N GLU A 353 11.46 -18.06 -2.63
CA GLU A 353 12.65 -18.10 -1.75
C GLU A 353 12.53 -17.14 -0.56
N GLU A 354 12.03 -15.91 -0.77
CA GLU A 354 11.89 -14.93 0.31
C GLU A 354 10.87 -15.39 1.35
N VAL A 355 9.73 -15.92 0.92
CA VAL A 355 8.71 -16.48 1.81
C VAL A 355 9.28 -17.65 2.62
N LYS A 356 10.00 -18.58 2.00
CA LYS A 356 10.68 -19.69 2.68
C LYS A 356 11.68 -19.18 3.72
N ARG A 357 12.48 -18.17 3.38
CA ARG A 357 13.45 -17.55 4.29
C ARG A 357 12.76 -17.00 5.53
N ARG A 358 11.67 -16.22 5.37
CA ARG A 358 10.92 -15.64 6.50
C ARG A 358 10.22 -16.70 7.35
N ILE A 359 9.68 -17.75 6.74
CA ILE A 359 9.11 -18.90 7.49
C ILE A 359 10.18 -19.59 8.34
N ILE A 360 11.38 -19.82 7.81
CA ILE A 360 12.48 -20.48 8.54
C ILE A 360 12.95 -19.57 9.69
N LEU A 361 13.18 -18.28 9.43
CA LEU A 361 13.55 -17.30 10.47
C LEU A 361 12.49 -17.23 11.57
N GLY A 362 11.20 -17.15 11.19
CA GLY A 362 10.10 -17.10 12.15
C GLY A 362 10.00 -18.37 13.00
N THR A 363 10.16 -19.53 12.39
CA THR A 363 10.19 -20.80 13.11
C THR A 363 11.36 -20.86 14.11
N TYR A 364 12.52 -20.35 13.72
CA TYR A 364 13.69 -20.27 14.59
C TYR A 364 13.44 -19.37 15.79
N VAL A 365 12.94 -18.14 15.61
CA VAL A 365 12.71 -17.19 16.70
C VAL A 365 11.58 -17.62 17.64
N LEU A 366 10.67 -18.48 17.19
CA LEU A 366 9.61 -19.07 18.03
C LEU A 366 10.00 -20.38 18.70
N SER A 367 11.18 -20.95 18.37
CA SER A 367 11.60 -22.26 18.92
C SER A 367 12.02 -22.15 20.39
N SER A 368 11.96 -23.31 21.08
CA SER A 368 12.37 -23.41 22.48
C SER A 368 13.81 -22.94 22.68
N GLY A 369 14.03 -22.07 23.68
CA GLY A 369 15.32 -21.47 24.00
C GLY A 369 15.60 -20.15 23.26
N TYR A 370 14.89 -19.85 22.17
CA TYR A 370 15.06 -18.60 21.41
C TYR A 370 13.89 -17.64 21.56
N TYR A 371 12.72 -18.13 21.94
CA TYR A 371 11.50 -17.32 22.10
C TYR A 371 11.70 -16.12 23.04
N ASP A 372 12.28 -16.34 24.22
CA ASP A 372 12.53 -15.26 25.19
C ASP A 372 13.64 -14.29 24.71
N ALA A 373 14.66 -14.82 24.05
CA ALA A 373 15.80 -14.03 23.57
C ALA A 373 15.47 -13.13 22.38
N TYR A 374 14.55 -13.56 21.52
CA TYR A 374 14.21 -12.83 20.29
C TYR A 374 12.79 -12.31 20.28
N TYR A 375 11.77 -13.17 20.24
CA TYR A 375 10.39 -12.74 20.06
C TYR A 375 9.89 -11.87 21.21
N LYS A 376 10.04 -12.34 22.44
CA LYS A 376 9.64 -11.59 23.64
C LYS A 376 10.42 -10.27 23.75
N LYS A 377 11.72 -10.27 23.43
CA LYS A 377 12.53 -9.07 23.41
C LYS A 377 12.04 -8.08 22.36
N ALA A 378 11.71 -8.54 21.15
CA ALA A 378 11.16 -7.70 20.10
C ALA A 378 9.81 -7.08 20.52
N GLN A 379 8.94 -7.81 21.22
CA GLN A 379 7.69 -7.25 21.76
C GLN A 379 7.94 -6.17 22.83
N GLN A 380 8.99 -6.33 23.65
CA GLN A 380 9.40 -5.28 24.62
C GLN A 380 9.89 -4.03 23.89
N VAL A 381 10.75 -4.20 22.86
CA VAL A 381 11.24 -3.06 22.05
C VAL A 381 10.08 -2.39 21.30
N ARG A 382 9.10 -3.16 20.79
CA ARG A 382 7.86 -2.61 20.21
C ARG A 382 7.19 -1.62 21.18
N THR A 383 7.07 -2.00 22.44
CA THR A 383 6.47 -1.11 23.46
C THR A 383 7.29 0.17 23.65
N LEU A 384 8.63 0.08 23.62
CA LEU A 384 9.49 1.26 23.73
C LEU A 384 9.33 2.19 22.51
N VAL A 385 9.28 1.63 21.29
CA VAL A 385 9.02 2.41 20.06
C VAL A 385 7.68 3.15 20.16
N MET A 386 6.61 2.44 20.59
CA MET A 386 5.30 3.05 20.79
C MET A 386 5.35 4.21 21.79
N ASN A 387 6.06 4.03 22.93
CA ASN A 387 6.17 5.05 23.97
C ASN A 387 6.93 6.29 23.51
N GLU A 388 7.95 6.13 22.67
CA GLU A 388 8.66 7.31 22.12
C GLU A 388 7.82 8.10 21.13
N PHE A 389 7.09 7.43 20.25
CA PHE A 389 6.13 8.14 19.40
C PHE A 389 5.06 8.87 20.23
N ASN A 390 4.52 8.22 21.28
CA ASN A 390 3.55 8.86 22.17
C ASN A 390 4.11 10.14 22.81
N LYS A 391 5.37 10.12 23.29
CA LYS A 391 6.05 11.33 23.81
C LYS A 391 6.21 12.41 22.74
N GLY A 392 6.56 12.02 21.51
CA GLY A 392 6.62 12.94 20.39
C GLY A 392 5.25 13.62 20.14
N PHE A 393 4.16 12.86 20.19
CA PHE A 393 2.82 13.38 20.02
C PHE A 393 2.25 14.16 21.22
N GLU A 394 2.93 14.21 22.37
CA GLU A 394 2.62 15.18 23.43
C GLU A 394 3.00 16.62 23.00
N LYS A 395 3.92 16.77 22.06
CA LYS A 395 4.45 18.06 21.61
C LYS A 395 4.08 18.41 20.18
N TYR A 396 4.05 17.42 19.28
CA TYR A 396 3.83 17.58 17.84
C TYR A 396 2.51 16.99 17.41
N ASP A 397 1.84 17.64 16.47
CA ASP A 397 0.60 17.14 15.84
C ASP A 397 0.90 16.13 14.74
N VAL A 398 2.04 16.30 14.06
CA VAL A 398 2.51 15.48 12.94
C VAL A 398 4.01 15.26 13.05
N ILE A 399 4.48 14.08 12.68
CA ILE A 399 5.91 13.77 12.52
C ILE A 399 6.20 13.60 11.03
N LEU A 400 7.23 14.29 10.53
CA LEU A 400 7.64 14.30 9.13
C LEU A 400 8.95 13.53 8.96
N THR A 401 8.97 12.58 8.00
CA THR A 401 10.15 11.78 7.66
C THR A 401 10.23 11.54 6.14
N PRO A 402 11.39 11.10 5.60
CA PRO A 402 11.41 10.46 4.30
C PRO A 402 10.49 9.23 4.28
N THR A 403 9.88 8.91 3.13
CA THR A 403 9.17 7.64 2.97
C THR A 403 10.14 6.50 2.72
N SER A 404 11.19 6.75 1.96
CA SER A 404 12.26 5.78 1.64
C SER A 404 13.62 6.47 1.67
N PRO A 405 14.69 5.75 2.01
CA PRO A 405 16.04 6.31 2.00
C PRO A 405 16.55 6.66 0.59
N THR A 406 15.97 6.09 -0.45
CA THR A 406 16.37 6.27 -1.85
C THR A 406 15.13 6.40 -2.75
N VAL A 407 15.32 6.81 -4.00
CA VAL A 407 14.35 6.64 -5.06
C VAL A 407 14.30 5.18 -5.57
N ALA A 408 13.41 4.86 -6.50
CA ALA A 408 13.32 3.54 -7.09
C ALA A 408 14.66 3.11 -7.72
N PHE A 409 15.08 1.88 -7.44
CA PHE A 409 16.31 1.27 -7.93
C PHE A 409 16.04 0.35 -9.12
N ASP A 410 17.11 -0.07 -9.80
CA ASP A 410 17.00 -0.92 -11.00
C ASP A 410 16.54 -2.34 -10.66
N ILE A 411 15.69 -2.91 -11.52
CA ILE A 411 15.23 -4.30 -11.41
C ILE A 411 16.43 -5.24 -11.37
N GLY A 412 16.47 -6.13 -10.39
CA GLY A 412 17.54 -7.12 -10.19
C GLY A 412 18.75 -6.62 -9.39
N SER A 413 18.90 -5.31 -9.18
CA SER A 413 20.10 -4.75 -8.52
C SER A 413 20.27 -5.17 -7.06
N ARG A 414 19.17 -5.46 -6.34
CA ARG A 414 19.19 -5.87 -4.93
C ARG A 414 18.77 -7.32 -4.70
N SER A 415 18.54 -8.10 -5.75
CA SER A 415 18.04 -9.48 -5.65
C SER A 415 19.00 -10.43 -4.90
N ASN A 416 20.30 -10.17 -4.93
CA ASN A 416 21.32 -10.98 -4.29
C ASN A 416 21.69 -10.52 -2.86
N ASN A 417 21.14 -9.40 -2.37
CA ASN A 417 21.41 -8.87 -1.04
C ASN A 417 20.12 -8.57 -0.26
N PRO A 418 19.58 -9.55 0.47
CA PRO A 418 18.36 -9.33 1.26
C PRO A 418 18.44 -8.17 2.27
N LEU A 419 19.63 -7.90 2.82
CA LEU A 419 19.81 -6.81 3.79
C LEU A 419 19.62 -5.43 3.15
N GLU A 420 20.09 -5.23 1.92
CA GLU A 420 19.85 -3.97 1.19
C GLU A 420 18.37 -3.78 0.87
N MET A 421 17.65 -4.87 0.55
CA MET A 421 16.20 -4.81 0.38
C MET A 421 15.50 -4.42 1.69
N TYR A 422 15.92 -4.99 2.82
CA TYR A 422 15.34 -4.70 4.13
C TYR A 422 15.61 -3.27 4.59
N LEU A 423 16.75 -2.70 4.25
CA LEU A 423 17.07 -1.28 4.57
C LEU A 423 16.16 -0.29 3.86
N ALA A 424 15.51 -0.67 2.74
CA ALA A 424 14.54 0.19 2.08
C ALA A 424 13.32 0.51 2.96
N ASP A 425 13.01 -0.34 3.95
CA ASP A 425 11.88 -0.18 4.87
C ASP A 425 12.21 0.62 6.14
N ILE A 426 13.46 1.10 6.30
CA ILE A 426 13.93 1.72 7.56
C ILE A 426 13.10 2.94 7.98
N CYS A 427 12.59 3.70 7.00
CA CYS A 427 11.79 4.90 7.26
C CYS A 427 10.32 4.59 7.60
N THR A 428 9.83 3.39 7.32
CA THR A 428 8.39 3.08 7.40
C THR A 428 8.01 2.10 8.50
N VAL A 429 8.86 1.14 8.83
CA VAL A 429 8.53 0.04 9.77
C VAL A 429 8.20 0.50 11.18
N SER A 430 8.79 1.58 11.67
CA SER A 430 8.54 2.12 13.02
C SER A 430 7.07 2.53 13.18
N VAL A 431 6.45 3.05 12.12
CA VAL A 431 5.05 3.44 12.06
C VAL A 431 4.12 2.23 12.23
N ASN A 432 4.47 1.10 11.58
CA ASN A 432 3.73 -0.16 11.71
C ASN A 432 3.88 -0.76 13.12
N ILE A 433 5.11 -0.78 13.63
CA ILE A 433 5.42 -1.25 15.00
C ILE A 433 4.60 -0.49 16.03
N ALA A 434 4.46 0.83 15.87
CA ALA A 434 3.69 1.68 16.76
C ALA A 434 2.17 1.64 16.47
N GLY A 435 1.72 1.07 15.35
CA GLY A 435 0.31 0.99 14.96
C GLY A 435 -0.29 2.34 14.53
N LEU A 436 0.55 3.30 14.14
CA LEU A 436 0.19 4.68 13.80
C LEU A 436 -0.28 4.82 12.34
N PRO A 437 -1.09 5.83 12.01
CA PRO A 437 -1.36 6.19 10.62
C PRO A 437 -0.17 6.89 9.99
N GLY A 438 0.00 6.72 8.68
CA GLY A 438 1.02 7.43 7.92
C GLY A 438 0.62 7.58 6.45
N ILE A 439 0.89 8.75 5.90
CA ILE A 439 0.62 9.05 4.49
C ILE A 439 1.94 9.41 3.78
N SER A 440 2.16 8.84 2.61
CA SER A 440 3.24 9.23 1.70
C SER A 440 2.67 10.07 0.57
N ILE A 441 3.27 11.22 0.32
CA ILE A 441 2.96 12.09 -0.82
C ILE A 441 4.21 12.38 -1.63
N PRO A 442 4.13 12.50 -2.97
CA PRO A 442 5.26 12.89 -3.79
C PRO A 442 5.55 14.39 -3.60
N VAL A 443 6.83 14.73 -3.36
CA VAL A 443 7.25 16.12 -3.08
C VAL A 443 8.29 16.66 -4.06
N GLY A 444 8.78 15.84 -4.98
CA GLY A 444 9.73 16.20 -6.02
C GLY A 444 10.26 14.99 -6.76
N VAL A 445 11.25 15.23 -7.59
CA VAL A 445 11.97 14.20 -8.34
C VAL A 445 13.48 14.36 -8.15
N ASP A 446 14.25 13.28 -8.31
CA ASP A 446 15.70 13.35 -8.39
C ASP A 446 16.16 13.82 -9.77
N LYS A 447 17.49 13.90 -9.99
CA LYS A 447 18.09 14.32 -11.28
C LYS A 447 17.78 13.39 -12.45
N GLU A 448 17.36 12.14 -12.19
CA GLU A 448 16.94 11.18 -13.22
C GLU A 448 15.43 11.27 -13.51
N GLY A 449 14.70 12.13 -12.79
CA GLY A 449 13.25 12.29 -12.89
C GLY A 449 12.46 11.25 -12.10
N MET A 450 13.10 10.52 -11.16
CA MET A 450 12.42 9.54 -10.32
C MET A 450 11.76 10.21 -9.10
N PRO A 451 10.52 9.85 -8.76
CA PRO A 451 9.79 10.47 -7.67
C PRO A 451 10.44 10.30 -6.29
N ILE A 452 10.32 11.33 -5.46
CA ILE A 452 10.71 11.36 -4.06
C ILE A 452 9.47 11.58 -3.22
N GLY A 453 9.20 10.66 -2.29
CA GLY A 453 8.07 10.74 -1.38
C GLY A 453 8.48 11.20 0.03
N MET A 454 7.65 12.05 0.60
CA MET A 454 7.68 12.48 1.99
C MET A 454 6.58 11.78 2.77
N GLN A 455 6.86 11.38 4.00
CA GLN A 455 5.90 10.73 4.89
C GLN A 455 5.50 11.67 6.02
N LEU A 456 4.18 11.74 6.26
CA LEU A 456 3.60 12.36 7.45
C LEU A 456 2.99 11.29 8.33
N ILE A 457 3.35 11.27 9.60
CA ILE A 457 2.91 10.30 10.59
C ILE A 457 2.02 11.04 11.60
N GLY A 458 0.84 10.51 11.87
CA GLY A 458 -0.10 11.05 12.85
C GLY A 458 -0.18 10.21 14.12
N ASN A 459 -0.76 10.77 15.16
CA ASN A 459 -1.16 10.00 16.31
C ASN A 459 -2.31 9.04 15.94
N ARG A 460 -2.55 8.01 16.76
CA ARG A 460 -3.60 7.01 16.53
C ARG A 460 -4.97 7.67 16.32
N PHE A 461 -5.65 7.27 15.26
CA PHE A 461 -6.97 7.77 14.87
C PHE A 461 -7.03 9.27 14.56
N GLN A 462 -5.86 9.86 14.22
CA GLN A 462 -5.73 11.25 13.78
C GLN A 462 -5.42 11.35 12.28
N GLU A 463 -6.05 10.50 11.48
CA GLU A 463 -5.92 10.52 10.02
C GLU A 463 -6.29 11.89 9.44
N GLU A 464 -7.26 12.58 10.03
CA GLU A 464 -7.71 13.92 9.64
C GLU A 464 -6.56 14.93 9.65
N THR A 465 -5.69 14.87 10.66
CA THR A 465 -4.55 15.79 10.83
C THR A 465 -3.52 15.58 9.71
N ILE A 466 -3.12 14.33 9.45
CA ILE A 466 -2.14 14.06 8.39
C ILE A 466 -2.70 14.27 6.99
N LEU A 467 -3.98 13.99 6.78
CA LEU A 467 -4.66 14.27 5.51
C LEU A 467 -4.71 15.77 5.22
N ASN A 468 -5.07 16.61 6.21
CA ASN A 468 -5.06 18.05 6.02
C ASN A 468 -3.65 18.60 5.75
N ALA A 469 -2.65 18.14 6.52
CA ALA A 469 -1.25 18.55 6.32
C ALA A 469 -0.75 18.15 4.93
N ALA A 470 -1.01 16.90 4.51
CA ALA A 470 -0.65 16.39 3.18
C ALA A 470 -1.36 17.16 2.06
N TYR A 471 -2.67 17.40 2.20
CA TYR A 471 -3.47 18.12 1.24
C TYR A 471 -2.97 19.56 1.05
N THR A 472 -2.67 20.25 2.15
CA THR A 472 -2.17 21.63 2.09
C THR A 472 -0.85 21.73 1.32
N LEU A 473 0.09 20.81 1.59
CA LEU A 473 1.36 20.81 0.86
C LEU A 473 1.20 20.39 -0.61
N GLU A 474 0.33 19.42 -0.89
CA GLU A 474 0.02 18.98 -2.25
C GLU A 474 -0.49 20.13 -3.13
N GLN A 475 -1.37 21.02 -2.59
CA GLN A 475 -1.89 22.19 -3.31
C GLN A 475 -0.79 23.20 -3.68
N GLU A 476 0.28 23.26 -2.91
CA GLU A 476 1.44 24.13 -3.16
C GLU A 476 2.46 23.52 -4.14
N ILE A 477 2.78 22.23 -3.97
CA ILE A 477 3.78 21.54 -4.78
C ILE A 477 3.24 21.23 -6.19
N LYS A 478 1.95 20.87 -6.29
CA LYS A 478 1.29 20.50 -7.55
C LYS A 478 2.06 19.45 -8.34
N PHE A 479 2.52 18.40 -7.63
CA PHE A 479 3.41 17.39 -8.20
C PHE A 479 2.84 16.78 -9.48
N ARG A 480 1.57 16.37 -9.46
CA ARG A 480 0.89 15.72 -10.60
C ARG A 480 0.76 16.61 -11.83
N GLU A 481 0.65 17.92 -11.64
CA GLU A 481 0.57 18.91 -12.75
C GLU A 481 1.94 19.11 -13.40
N ASN A 482 3.01 19.11 -12.59
CA ASN A 482 4.36 19.44 -13.00
C ASN A 482 5.16 18.24 -13.48
N HIS A 483 4.77 17.01 -13.07
CA HIS A 483 5.52 15.79 -13.36
C HIS A 483 4.57 14.66 -13.78
N LYS A 484 4.96 13.91 -14.82
CA LYS A 484 4.20 12.76 -15.34
C LYS A 484 5.13 11.60 -15.67
N PRO A 485 4.66 10.34 -15.51
CA PRO A 485 5.40 9.17 -15.97
C PRO A 485 5.61 9.21 -17.49
N GLU A 486 6.84 8.92 -17.92
CA GLU A 486 7.22 8.97 -19.35
C GLU A 486 7.38 7.58 -19.97
N PHE A 487 7.25 6.49 -19.20
CA PHE A 487 7.46 5.11 -19.64
C PHE A 487 8.83 4.90 -20.31
N LYS A 488 9.86 5.61 -19.81
CA LYS A 488 11.25 5.47 -20.30
C LYS A 488 11.77 4.05 -20.07
N GLY A 489 12.67 3.58 -20.92
CA GLY A 489 13.27 2.25 -20.81
C GLY A 489 12.30 1.14 -21.25
N GLY A 490 12.57 -0.07 -20.78
CA GLY A 490 11.90 -1.28 -21.26
C GLY A 490 12.85 -2.06 -22.19
N ALA A 491 12.73 -3.39 -22.18
CA ALA A 491 13.48 -4.21 -23.13
C ALA A 491 12.94 -3.97 -24.55
N GLU A 492 13.84 -3.69 -25.49
CA GLU A 492 13.59 -3.84 -26.92
C GLU A 492 13.23 -5.27 -27.26
#